data_f0c85ced64f05bd68a8fd3b104e5ef33
#
_entry.id   f0c85ced64f05bd68a8fd3b104e5ef33
#
_cell.length_a   1.000
_cell.length_b   1.000
_cell.length_c   1.000
_cell.angle_alpha   90.00
_cell.angle_beta   90.00
_cell.angle_gamma   90.00
#
_symmetry.space_group_name_H-M   'P 1'
#
loop_
_entity.id
_entity.type
_entity.pdbx_description
1 polymer ?
#
loop_
_entity_poly.entity_id
_entity_poly.type
_entity_poly.pdbx_seq_one_letter_code
_entity_poly.pdbx_strand_id
1 'polypeptide(L)'
;MLDLIGDTPLLEIQRVSEGLHSKVKIYAKLEGFNPGGSVKDRPAWQMIQDGLKSGKLRRGKTILDSTSGNTGIALAMIGSVLGYPVELVMPANVSIERKQIIQAYGAKITYSDPLEGSDGAIRQCRKILEESPDKFFKPDQYFNPMNPLAHYENTGPEIYRQTDGKITHFLAGIGTGGTIMGVGRYLKEVDAKIQVIAVEPDDALHGLEGLKHMASSIVPGIYHEEELDGKIPVSTEDAYSMVYRLSQEEGVLVGQSSGAALFAALNLARKIRSGTIVTIFPDFGDKYLSTNLWVGWRDRMTVGNIKFSI
;
A
#
# COMPACT_ATOMS: atom_id res chain seq x y z
N MET A 1 -17.10 9.34 -8.84
CA MET A 1 -16.19 8.91 -7.76
C MET A 1 -15.20 7.85 -8.25
N LEU A 2 -15.67 6.77 -8.88
CA LEU A 2 -14.78 5.70 -9.39
C LEU A 2 -13.85 6.16 -10.51
N ASP A 3 -14.27 7.14 -11.30
CA ASP A 3 -13.46 7.76 -12.38
C ASP A 3 -12.32 8.65 -11.87
N LEU A 4 -12.26 8.88 -10.55
CA LEU A 4 -11.17 9.62 -9.89
C LEU A 4 -10.04 8.70 -9.41
N ILE A 5 -10.17 7.39 -9.59
CA ILE A 5 -9.14 6.44 -9.22
C ILE A 5 -8.01 6.51 -10.24
N GLY A 6 -6.80 6.77 -9.76
CA GLY A 6 -5.62 6.90 -10.61
C GLY A 6 -5.17 8.35 -10.83
N ASP A 7 -4.28 8.55 -11.78
CA ASP A 7 -3.63 9.83 -12.11
C ASP A 7 -3.13 10.62 -10.88
N THR A 8 -2.63 9.88 -9.89
CA THR A 8 -2.12 10.44 -8.64
C THR A 8 -0.84 11.24 -8.87
N PRO A 9 -0.55 12.25 -8.02
CA PRO A 9 0.66 13.06 -8.15
C PRO A 9 1.96 12.26 -7.97
N LEU A 10 3.02 12.74 -8.62
CA LEU A 10 4.40 12.32 -8.39
C LEU A 10 5.16 13.48 -7.75
N LEU A 11 5.65 13.31 -6.53
CA LEU A 11 6.35 14.32 -5.73
C LEU A 11 7.85 14.07 -5.77
N GLU A 12 8.64 15.08 -6.12
CA GLU A 12 10.11 15.04 -5.93
C GLU A 12 10.44 15.27 -4.46
N ILE A 13 11.18 14.35 -3.84
CA ILE A 13 11.67 14.45 -2.47
C ILE A 13 12.92 15.32 -2.48
N GLN A 14 12.91 16.44 -1.74
CA GLN A 14 13.97 17.45 -1.81
C GLN A 14 14.76 17.56 -0.51
N ARG A 15 14.10 17.86 0.62
CA ARG A 15 14.77 18.13 1.89
C ARG A 15 15.31 16.87 2.56
N VAL A 16 14.50 15.81 2.60
CA VAL A 16 14.92 14.52 3.18
C VAL A 16 16.05 13.88 2.36
N SER A 17 16.14 14.21 1.06
CA SER A 17 17.19 13.74 0.14
C SER A 17 18.39 14.68 0.02
N GLU A 18 18.46 15.74 0.81
CA GLU A 18 19.60 16.67 0.81
C GLU A 18 20.92 15.94 1.07
N GLY A 19 21.98 16.32 0.36
CA GLY A 19 23.31 15.69 0.43
C GLY A 19 23.50 14.48 -0.48
N LEU A 20 22.51 14.06 -1.26
CA LEU A 20 22.70 13.07 -2.31
C LEU A 20 23.47 13.65 -3.50
N HIS A 21 24.01 12.76 -4.33
CA HIS A 21 24.67 13.20 -5.57
C HIS A 21 23.68 13.95 -6.47
N SER A 22 24.09 15.10 -7.04
CA SER A 22 23.21 16.01 -7.81
C SER A 22 22.50 15.40 -9.02
N LYS A 23 22.98 14.24 -9.51
CA LYS A 23 22.38 13.49 -10.62
C LYS A 23 21.45 12.37 -10.12
N VAL A 24 21.18 12.27 -8.82
CA VAL A 24 20.25 11.30 -8.25
C VAL A 24 18.99 12.04 -7.81
N LYS A 25 17.84 11.57 -8.25
CA LYS A 25 16.54 12.11 -7.87
C LYS A 25 15.67 11.02 -7.29
N ILE A 26 14.90 11.36 -6.27
CA ILE A 26 13.90 10.46 -5.65
C ILE A 26 12.52 11.09 -5.83
N TYR A 27 11.60 10.30 -6.35
CA TYR A 27 10.19 10.67 -6.48
C TYR A 27 9.31 9.70 -5.68
N ALA A 28 8.25 10.22 -5.10
CA ALA A 28 7.21 9.45 -4.44
C ALA A 28 5.88 9.57 -5.19
N LYS A 29 5.29 8.45 -5.56
CA LYS A 29 3.94 8.38 -6.13
C LYS A 29 2.93 8.42 -4.99
N LEU A 30 2.14 9.50 -4.90
CA LEU A 30 1.27 9.79 -3.76
C LEU A 30 -0.11 9.11 -3.93
N GLU A 31 -0.17 7.82 -3.63
CA GLU A 31 -1.39 7.01 -3.80
C GLU A 31 -2.51 7.33 -2.79
N GLY A 32 -2.19 8.10 -1.75
CA GLY A 32 -3.19 8.66 -0.84
C GLY A 32 -4.19 9.61 -1.51
N PHE A 33 -3.90 10.12 -2.70
CA PHE A 33 -4.81 10.97 -3.48
C PHE A 33 -5.92 10.21 -4.21
N ASN A 34 -5.89 8.88 -4.23
CA ASN A 34 -7.05 8.11 -4.67
C ASN A 34 -8.27 8.40 -3.77
N PRO A 35 -9.51 8.31 -4.28
CA PRO A 35 -10.72 8.71 -3.54
C PRO A 35 -10.98 7.96 -2.24
N GLY A 36 -10.57 6.69 -2.13
CA GLY A 36 -10.58 5.91 -0.88
C GLY A 36 -9.32 6.13 -0.03
N GLY A 37 -8.42 6.99 -0.50
CA GLY A 37 -7.22 7.42 0.22
C GLY A 37 -6.07 6.43 0.19
N SER A 38 -5.98 5.53 -0.80
CA SER A 38 -4.83 4.62 -0.89
C SER A 38 -4.64 3.99 -2.26
N VAL A 39 -3.46 3.37 -2.43
CA VAL A 39 -3.09 2.53 -3.58
C VAL A 39 -4.09 1.39 -3.83
N LYS A 40 -4.84 0.96 -2.81
CA LYS A 40 -5.75 -0.18 -2.89
C LYS A 40 -7.03 0.09 -3.68
N ASP A 41 -7.35 1.35 -3.94
CA ASP A 41 -8.50 1.72 -4.77
C ASP A 41 -8.36 1.14 -6.18
N ARG A 42 -7.15 1.17 -6.73
CA ARG A 42 -6.85 0.66 -8.08
C ARG A 42 -7.14 -0.84 -8.22
N PRO A 43 -6.49 -1.73 -7.45
CA PRO A 43 -6.76 -3.15 -7.57
C PRO A 43 -8.18 -3.53 -7.13
N ALA A 44 -8.73 -2.87 -6.11
CA ALA A 44 -10.12 -3.13 -5.69
C ALA A 44 -11.09 -2.85 -6.84
N TRP A 45 -10.94 -1.72 -7.52
CA TRP A 45 -11.79 -1.37 -8.66
C TRP A 45 -11.63 -2.35 -9.82
N GLN A 46 -10.41 -2.70 -10.18
CA GLN A 46 -10.15 -3.66 -11.26
C GLN A 46 -10.75 -5.04 -10.97
N MET A 47 -10.60 -5.55 -9.74
CA MET A 47 -11.18 -6.84 -9.32
C MET A 47 -12.71 -6.81 -9.30
N ILE A 48 -13.34 -5.71 -8.90
CA ILE A 48 -14.80 -5.55 -8.93
C ILE A 48 -15.30 -5.47 -10.37
N GLN A 49 -14.62 -4.73 -11.25
CA GLN A 49 -14.97 -4.67 -12.68
C GLN A 49 -14.94 -6.05 -13.34
N ASP A 50 -13.89 -6.84 -13.05
CA ASP A 50 -13.80 -8.21 -13.56
C ASP A 50 -14.95 -9.07 -13.02
N GLY A 51 -15.25 -8.97 -11.72
CA GLY A 51 -16.37 -9.68 -11.10
C GLY A 51 -17.73 -9.35 -11.75
N LEU A 52 -17.95 -8.08 -12.09
CA LEU A 52 -19.15 -7.62 -12.79
C LEU A 52 -19.21 -8.15 -14.25
N LYS A 53 -18.09 -7.97 -14.99
CA LYS A 53 -18.00 -8.41 -16.39
C LYS A 53 -18.15 -9.93 -16.54
N SER A 54 -17.56 -10.70 -15.63
CA SER A 54 -17.66 -12.17 -15.64
C SER A 54 -18.98 -12.71 -15.07
N GLY A 55 -19.86 -11.86 -14.51
CA GLY A 55 -21.10 -12.26 -13.84
C GLY A 55 -20.91 -12.95 -12.48
N LYS A 56 -19.68 -13.04 -11.97
CA LYS A 56 -19.37 -13.56 -10.63
C LYS A 56 -19.92 -12.65 -9.53
N LEU A 57 -19.82 -11.33 -9.71
CA LEU A 57 -20.50 -10.34 -8.88
C LEU A 57 -21.81 -9.92 -9.55
N ARG A 58 -22.93 -10.36 -8.99
CA ARG A 58 -24.29 -10.07 -9.49
C ARG A 58 -25.17 -9.57 -8.36
N ARG A 59 -26.31 -8.99 -8.69
CA ARG A 59 -27.28 -8.54 -7.69
C ARG A 59 -27.62 -9.65 -6.71
N GLY A 60 -27.74 -9.31 -5.42
CA GLY A 60 -27.99 -10.25 -4.33
C GLY A 60 -26.72 -10.86 -3.71
N LYS A 61 -25.53 -10.68 -4.32
CA LYS A 61 -24.26 -11.05 -3.67
C LYS A 61 -23.73 -9.95 -2.78
N THR A 62 -23.03 -10.37 -1.75
CA THR A 62 -22.23 -9.51 -0.85
C THR A 62 -20.76 -9.63 -1.23
N ILE A 63 -20.05 -8.51 -1.32
CA ILE A 63 -18.59 -8.49 -1.50
C ILE A 63 -17.96 -8.90 -0.16
N LEU A 64 -17.14 -9.95 -0.18
CA LEU A 64 -16.43 -10.47 1.00
C LEU A 64 -14.94 -10.49 0.74
N ASP A 65 -14.11 -9.88 1.59
CA ASP A 65 -12.65 -10.08 1.54
C ASP A 65 -12.02 -9.97 2.93
N SER A 66 -10.78 -10.44 3.02
CA SER A 66 -9.93 -10.27 4.20
C SER A 66 -8.98 -9.09 3.98
N THR A 67 -8.84 -8.24 5.00
CA THR A 67 -8.03 -7.02 4.85
C THR A 67 -7.46 -6.54 6.18
N SER A 68 -6.31 -5.87 6.13
CA SER A 68 -5.75 -5.09 7.24
C SER A 68 -6.19 -3.61 7.24
N GLY A 69 -7.03 -3.18 6.28
CA GLY A 69 -7.60 -1.83 6.30
C GLY A 69 -7.83 -1.19 4.94
N ASN A 70 -6.80 -0.78 4.21
CA ASN A 70 -6.97 0.02 2.99
C ASN A 70 -7.78 -0.66 1.88
N THR A 71 -7.59 -1.96 1.66
CA THR A 71 -8.43 -2.71 0.72
C THR A 71 -9.89 -2.72 1.18
N GLY A 72 -10.11 -2.83 2.48
CA GLY A 72 -11.46 -2.77 3.05
C GLY A 72 -12.13 -1.42 2.82
N ILE A 73 -11.41 -0.33 2.99
CA ILE A 73 -11.90 1.04 2.69
C ILE A 73 -12.27 1.15 1.22
N ALA A 74 -11.38 0.69 0.32
CA ALA A 74 -11.63 0.73 -1.12
C ALA A 74 -12.86 -0.09 -1.52
N LEU A 75 -12.98 -1.34 -1.03
CA LEU A 75 -14.15 -2.20 -1.30
C LEU A 75 -15.44 -1.62 -0.71
N ALA A 76 -15.39 -1.06 0.51
CA ALA A 76 -16.54 -0.42 1.14
C ALA A 76 -17.02 0.80 0.34
N MET A 77 -16.11 1.67 -0.10
CA MET A 77 -16.40 2.80 -0.96
C MET A 77 -17.02 2.36 -2.30
N ILE A 78 -16.39 1.41 -2.99
CA ILE A 78 -16.86 0.91 -4.28
C ILE A 78 -18.23 0.23 -4.13
N GLY A 79 -18.40 -0.59 -3.09
CA GLY A 79 -19.68 -1.24 -2.78
C GLY A 79 -20.80 -0.24 -2.53
N SER A 80 -20.51 0.82 -1.77
CA SER A 80 -21.47 1.92 -1.53
C SER A 80 -21.88 2.62 -2.82
N VAL A 81 -20.93 2.94 -3.71
CA VAL A 81 -21.22 3.59 -5.01
C VAL A 81 -22.07 2.69 -5.92
N LEU A 82 -21.80 1.38 -5.93
CA LEU A 82 -22.47 0.42 -6.81
C LEU A 82 -23.73 -0.21 -6.20
N GLY A 83 -24.01 0.05 -4.93
CA GLY A 83 -25.16 -0.53 -4.21
C GLY A 83 -25.00 -2.01 -3.85
N TYR A 84 -23.76 -2.49 -3.64
CA TYR A 84 -23.49 -3.85 -3.16
C TYR A 84 -23.17 -3.84 -1.67
N PRO A 85 -23.78 -4.75 -0.87
CA PRO A 85 -23.35 -4.97 0.51
C PRO A 85 -21.90 -5.44 0.54
N VAL A 86 -21.16 -4.99 1.58
CA VAL A 86 -19.75 -5.37 1.81
C VAL A 86 -19.60 -5.94 3.21
N GLU A 87 -18.96 -7.08 3.32
CA GLU A 87 -18.55 -7.71 4.58
C GLU A 87 -17.04 -7.95 4.56
N LEU A 88 -16.34 -7.47 5.58
CA LEU A 88 -14.88 -7.52 5.66
C LEU A 88 -14.45 -8.29 6.89
N VAL A 89 -13.47 -9.19 6.72
CA VAL A 89 -12.82 -9.88 7.82
C VAL A 89 -11.48 -9.19 8.08
N MET A 90 -11.26 -8.73 9.32
CA MET A 90 -10.05 -7.99 9.67
C MET A 90 -9.60 -8.24 11.10
N PRO A 91 -8.27 -8.16 11.39
CA PRO A 91 -7.77 -8.27 12.75
C PRO A 91 -8.35 -7.20 13.68
N ALA A 92 -8.65 -7.58 14.91
CA ALA A 92 -9.30 -6.66 15.86
C ALA A 92 -8.41 -5.48 16.27
N ASN A 93 -7.09 -5.56 16.12
CA ASN A 93 -6.11 -4.53 16.50
C ASN A 93 -5.83 -3.48 15.39
N VAL A 94 -6.53 -3.50 14.27
CA VAL A 94 -6.44 -2.45 13.23
C VAL A 94 -6.89 -1.10 13.81
N SER A 95 -6.30 0.01 13.33
CA SER A 95 -6.57 1.37 13.81
C SER A 95 -8.07 1.71 13.84
N ILE A 96 -8.45 2.56 14.79
CA ILE A 96 -9.86 2.96 14.96
C ILE A 96 -10.35 3.76 13.74
N GLU A 97 -9.49 4.58 13.15
CA GLU A 97 -9.80 5.41 11.99
C GLU A 97 -10.25 4.54 10.81
N ARG A 98 -9.51 3.48 10.49
CA ARG A 98 -9.87 2.57 9.39
C ARG A 98 -11.20 1.85 9.63
N LYS A 99 -11.46 1.42 10.88
CA LYS A 99 -12.74 0.82 11.25
C LYS A 99 -13.91 1.80 11.04
N GLN A 100 -13.74 3.03 11.51
CA GLN A 100 -14.75 4.08 11.38
C GLN A 100 -15.03 4.44 9.92
N ILE A 101 -13.99 4.57 9.09
CA ILE A 101 -14.16 4.85 7.65
C ILE A 101 -14.93 3.72 6.96
N ILE A 102 -14.58 2.46 7.22
CA ILE A 102 -15.25 1.29 6.64
C ILE A 102 -16.73 1.26 7.05
N GLN A 103 -17.01 1.50 8.33
CA GLN A 103 -18.39 1.54 8.85
C GLN A 103 -19.19 2.73 8.32
N ALA A 104 -18.55 3.88 8.11
CA ALA A 104 -19.19 5.06 7.52
C ALA A 104 -19.67 4.80 6.08
N TYR A 105 -18.97 3.95 5.31
CA TYR A 105 -19.44 3.46 4.01
C TYR A 105 -20.54 2.36 4.10
N GLY A 106 -20.94 1.97 5.30
CA GLY A 106 -22.00 0.97 5.53
C GLY A 106 -21.55 -0.48 5.44
N ALA A 107 -20.23 -0.76 5.38
CA ALA A 107 -19.72 -2.11 5.35
C ALA A 107 -19.76 -2.77 6.74
N LYS A 108 -20.06 -4.08 6.77
CA LYS A 108 -20.00 -4.92 7.96
C LYS A 108 -18.56 -5.39 8.20
N ILE A 109 -18.12 -5.35 9.46
CA ILE A 109 -16.81 -5.88 9.88
C ILE A 109 -17.02 -7.13 10.73
N THR A 110 -16.33 -8.21 10.36
CA THR A 110 -16.18 -9.43 11.17
C THR A 110 -14.72 -9.47 11.65
N TYR A 111 -14.52 -9.47 12.97
CA TYR A 111 -13.17 -9.42 13.55
C TYR A 111 -12.55 -10.82 13.65
N SER A 112 -11.27 -10.94 13.27
CA SER A 112 -10.42 -12.11 13.52
C SER A 112 -9.51 -11.88 14.73
N ASP A 113 -8.87 -12.95 15.20
CA ASP A 113 -7.91 -12.90 16.29
C ASP A 113 -6.77 -11.92 15.93
N PRO A 114 -6.51 -10.89 16.79
CA PRO A 114 -5.45 -9.93 16.55
C PRO A 114 -4.04 -10.55 16.55
N LEU A 115 -3.84 -11.66 17.29
CA LEU A 115 -2.54 -12.35 17.37
C LEU A 115 -2.19 -13.10 16.07
N GLU A 116 -3.20 -13.48 15.28
CA GLU A 116 -2.99 -14.16 14.00
C GLU A 116 -2.80 -13.19 12.83
N GLY A 117 -2.95 -11.89 13.04
CA GLY A 117 -2.76 -10.84 12.04
C GLY A 117 -3.58 -11.03 10.76
N SER A 118 -3.00 -10.67 9.63
CA SER A 118 -3.67 -10.78 8.32
C SER A 118 -3.93 -12.23 7.90
N ASP A 119 -3.09 -13.17 8.33
CA ASP A 119 -3.22 -14.59 7.95
C ASP A 119 -4.42 -15.23 8.65
N GLY A 120 -4.72 -14.85 9.90
CA GLY A 120 -5.94 -15.24 10.59
C GLY A 120 -7.21 -14.73 9.90
N ALA A 121 -7.19 -13.48 9.47
CA ALA A 121 -8.30 -12.92 8.71
C ALA A 121 -8.51 -13.64 7.37
N ILE A 122 -7.44 -14.02 6.66
CA ILE A 122 -7.52 -14.81 5.42
C ILE A 122 -8.19 -16.16 5.68
N ARG A 123 -7.75 -16.90 6.72
CA ARG A 123 -8.33 -18.20 7.06
C ARG A 123 -9.81 -18.10 7.42
N GLN A 124 -10.17 -17.13 8.25
CA GLN A 124 -11.57 -16.91 8.64
C GLN A 124 -12.44 -16.49 7.45
N CYS A 125 -11.95 -15.62 6.57
CA CYS A 125 -12.67 -15.22 5.36
C CYS A 125 -12.92 -16.41 4.43
N ARG A 126 -11.95 -17.31 4.24
CA ARG A 126 -12.12 -18.53 3.46
C ARG A 126 -13.21 -19.44 4.04
N LYS A 127 -13.24 -19.63 5.36
CA LYS A 127 -14.26 -20.42 6.05
C LYS A 127 -15.66 -19.84 5.83
N ILE A 128 -15.85 -18.53 5.95
CA ILE A 128 -17.15 -17.87 5.69
C ILE A 128 -17.59 -18.08 4.24
N LEU A 129 -16.66 -18.00 3.29
CA LEU A 129 -16.96 -18.23 1.88
C LEU A 129 -17.37 -19.69 1.63
N GLU A 130 -16.66 -20.66 2.21
CA GLU A 130 -16.96 -22.10 2.09
C GLU A 130 -18.35 -22.45 2.65
N GLU A 131 -18.75 -21.83 3.77
CA GLU A 131 -20.05 -22.03 4.39
C GLU A 131 -21.21 -21.43 3.58
N SER A 132 -20.98 -20.45 2.73
CA SER A 132 -22.02 -19.76 1.97
C SER A 132 -21.53 -19.22 0.61
N PRO A 133 -21.08 -20.08 -0.32
CA PRO A 133 -20.42 -19.65 -1.56
C PRO A 133 -21.34 -18.88 -2.50
N ASP A 134 -22.65 -19.15 -2.48
CA ASP A 134 -23.63 -18.47 -3.33
C ASP A 134 -23.95 -17.06 -2.86
N LYS A 135 -23.76 -16.77 -1.58
CA LYS A 135 -24.04 -15.46 -0.98
C LYS A 135 -22.95 -14.45 -1.30
N PHE A 136 -21.70 -14.88 -1.45
CA PHE A 136 -20.55 -14.00 -1.51
C PHE A 136 -19.88 -13.96 -2.87
N PHE A 137 -19.25 -12.82 -3.15
CA PHE A 137 -18.22 -12.64 -4.16
C PHE A 137 -16.96 -12.22 -3.45
N LYS A 138 -15.88 -12.99 -3.57
CA LYS A 138 -14.58 -12.68 -2.99
C LYS A 138 -13.65 -12.16 -4.09
N PRO A 139 -13.22 -10.87 -4.06
CA PRO A 139 -12.23 -10.32 -4.98
C PRO A 139 -10.88 -11.03 -4.87
N ASP A 140 -10.49 -11.45 -3.67
CA ASP A 140 -9.28 -12.20 -3.37
C ASP A 140 -7.98 -11.48 -3.77
N GLN A 141 -7.70 -10.37 -3.10
CA GLN A 141 -6.53 -9.53 -3.40
C GLN A 141 -5.18 -10.24 -3.43
N TYR A 142 -5.07 -11.42 -2.80
CA TYR A 142 -3.82 -12.17 -2.70
C TYR A 142 -3.59 -13.14 -3.88
N PHE A 143 -4.65 -13.53 -4.58
CA PHE A 143 -4.57 -14.53 -5.65
C PHE A 143 -5.17 -14.05 -6.98
N ASN A 144 -5.87 -12.92 -6.99
CA ASN A 144 -6.54 -12.42 -8.19
C ASN A 144 -5.55 -11.67 -9.12
N PRO A 145 -5.35 -12.12 -10.36
CA PRO A 145 -4.44 -11.49 -11.32
C PRO A 145 -4.86 -10.06 -11.69
N MET A 146 -6.10 -9.67 -11.44
CA MET A 146 -6.57 -8.29 -11.66
C MET A 146 -5.88 -7.28 -10.72
N ASN A 147 -5.33 -7.74 -9.59
CA ASN A 147 -4.58 -6.87 -8.69
C ASN A 147 -3.29 -6.35 -9.35
N PRO A 148 -2.31 -7.17 -9.78
CA PRO A 148 -1.16 -6.65 -10.52
C PRO A 148 -1.55 -6.02 -11.86
N LEU A 149 -2.59 -6.49 -12.54
CA LEU A 149 -3.04 -5.91 -13.81
C LEU A 149 -3.46 -4.45 -13.65
N ALA A 150 -4.14 -4.07 -12.56
CA ALA A 150 -4.50 -2.69 -12.28
C ALA A 150 -3.28 -1.75 -12.25
N HIS A 151 -2.15 -2.23 -11.75
CA HIS A 151 -0.91 -1.46 -11.68
C HIS A 151 -0.13 -1.48 -12.99
N TYR A 152 -0.18 -2.60 -13.72
CA TYR A 152 0.41 -2.70 -15.05
C TYR A 152 -0.27 -1.75 -16.05
N GLU A 153 -1.60 -1.72 -16.05
CA GLU A 153 -2.37 -0.90 -16.99
C GLU A 153 -2.39 0.60 -16.63
N ASN A 154 -2.22 0.96 -15.34
CA ASN A 154 -2.39 2.34 -14.90
C ASN A 154 -1.16 2.89 -14.19
N THR A 155 -0.75 2.34 -13.04
CA THR A 155 0.30 2.92 -12.19
C THR A 155 1.66 2.96 -12.88
N GLY A 156 2.02 1.90 -13.57
CA GLY A 156 3.27 1.81 -14.36
C GLY A 156 3.34 2.87 -15.46
N PRO A 157 2.35 2.96 -16.37
CA PRO A 157 2.26 3.99 -17.39
C PRO A 157 2.28 5.42 -16.82
N GLU A 158 1.56 5.68 -15.71
CA GLU A 158 1.58 6.99 -15.05
C GLU A 158 2.99 7.37 -14.58
N ILE A 159 3.69 6.47 -13.90
CA ILE A 159 5.06 6.69 -13.40
C ILE A 159 6.02 6.95 -14.57
N TYR A 160 5.95 6.14 -15.62
CA TYR A 160 6.82 6.29 -16.79
C TYR A 160 6.61 7.64 -17.46
N ARG A 161 5.35 8.03 -17.69
CA ARG A 161 4.97 9.35 -18.26
C ARG A 161 5.43 10.49 -17.35
N GLN A 162 5.18 10.42 -16.05
CA GLN A 162 5.47 11.50 -15.09
C GLN A 162 6.98 11.70 -14.84
N THR A 163 7.80 10.71 -15.19
CA THR A 163 9.27 10.81 -15.16
C THR A 163 9.88 11.11 -16.53
N ASP A 164 9.05 11.42 -17.56
CA ASP A 164 9.50 11.56 -18.94
C ASP A 164 10.34 10.36 -19.44
N GLY A 165 10.00 9.15 -18.97
CA GLY A 165 10.74 7.93 -19.27
C GLY A 165 12.14 7.84 -18.65
N LYS A 166 12.50 8.73 -17.70
CA LYS A 166 13.84 8.80 -17.11
C LYS A 166 14.01 7.92 -15.88
N ILE A 167 12.97 7.18 -15.45
CA ILE A 167 13.06 6.26 -14.32
C ILE A 167 14.14 5.20 -14.55
N THR A 168 14.95 4.95 -13.52
CA THR A 168 16.00 3.91 -13.54
C THR A 168 15.78 2.84 -12.47
N HIS A 169 15.11 3.18 -11.39
CA HIS A 169 14.84 2.27 -10.28
C HIS A 169 13.43 2.50 -9.77
N PHE A 170 12.69 1.42 -9.60
CA PHE A 170 11.37 1.40 -8.98
C PHE A 170 11.42 0.60 -7.68
N LEU A 171 10.96 1.19 -6.59
CA LEU A 171 10.86 0.54 -5.29
C LEU A 171 9.43 0.56 -4.78
N ALA A 172 8.97 -0.56 -4.23
CA ALA A 172 7.67 -0.58 -3.56
C ALA A 172 7.66 -1.59 -2.41
N GLY A 173 6.95 -1.23 -1.35
CA GLY A 173 6.67 -2.14 -0.24
C GLY A 173 5.77 -3.29 -0.67
N ILE A 174 6.06 -4.51 -0.19
CA ILE A 174 5.30 -5.72 -0.52
C ILE A 174 4.32 -6.09 0.59
N GLY A 175 3.02 -6.04 0.27
CA GLY A 175 1.95 -6.63 1.07
C GLY A 175 1.32 -7.79 0.30
N THR A 176 0.51 -7.52 -0.73
CA THR A 176 0.01 -8.53 -1.67
C THR A 176 0.98 -8.80 -2.82
N GLY A 177 1.93 -7.90 -3.05
CA GLY A 177 2.82 -7.93 -4.21
C GLY A 177 2.25 -7.25 -5.46
N GLY A 178 0.96 -6.96 -5.51
CA GLY A 178 0.31 -6.45 -6.73
C GLY A 178 0.96 -5.22 -7.34
N THR A 179 1.31 -4.22 -6.51
CA THR A 179 1.95 -2.98 -6.97
C THR A 179 3.32 -3.24 -7.61
N ILE A 180 4.20 -3.97 -6.89
CA ILE A 180 5.57 -4.20 -7.38
C ILE A 180 5.56 -5.07 -8.64
N MET A 181 4.70 -6.11 -8.69
CA MET A 181 4.59 -6.98 -9.85
C MET A 181 4.00 -6.24 -11.06
N GLY A 182 2.88 -5.52 -10.88
CA GLY A 182 2.24 -4.84 -11.99
C GLY A 182 3.08 -3.71 -12.58
N VAL A 183 3.57 -2.79 -11.74
CA VAL A 183 4.46 -1.71 -12.18
C VAL A 183 5.77 -2.26 -12.73
N GLY A 184 6.36 -3.25 -12.05
CA GLY A 184 7.62 -3.86 -12.45
C GLY A 184 7.55 -4.48 -13.84
N ARG A 185 6.51 -5.26 -14.13
CA ARG A 185 6.28 -5.86 -15.45
C ARG A 185 6.17 -4.81 -16.55
N TYR A 186 5.35 -3.77 -16.32
CA TYR A 186 5.25 -2.67 -17.29
C TYR A 186 6.59 -1.96 -17.53
N LEU A 187 7.31 -1.62 -16.46
CA LEU A 187 8.59 -0.92 -16.57
C LEU A 187 9.67 -1.78 -17.24
N LYS A 188 9.71 -3.08 -16.95
CA LYS A 188 10.62 -4.03 -17.61
C LYS A 188 10.30 -4.24 -19.10
N GLU A 189 9.04 -4.13 -19.49
CA GLU A 189 8.63 -4.20 -20.89
C GLU A 189 9.08 -2.97 -21.67
N VAL A 190 8.98 -1.77 -21.09
CA VAL A 190 9.39 -0.52 -21.76
C VAL A 190 10.92 -0.32 -21.76
N ASP A 191 11.61 -0.72 -20.69
CA ASP A 191 13.07 -0.76 -20.59
C ASP A 191 13.54 -1.82 -19.58
N ALA A 192 14.06 -2.92 -20.07
CA ALA A 192 14.55 -4.03 -19.25
C ALA A 192 15.70 -3.66 -18.28
N LYS A 193 16.34 -2.50 -18.46
CA LYS A 193 17.40 -2.01 -17.57
C LYS A 193 16.87 -1.38 -16.28
N ILE A 194 15.59 -1.00 -16.23
CA ILE A 194 15.00 -0.42 -15.02
C ILE A 194 15.02 -1.47 -13.91
N GLN A 195 15.59 -1.11 -12.76
CA GLN A 195 15.68 -2.01 -11.62
C GLN A 195 14.39 -1.98 -10.81
N VAL A 196 13.84 -3.15 -10.51
CA VAL A 196 12.62 -3.35 -9.73
C VAL A 196 12.98 -4.01 -8.39
N ILE A 197 12.84 -3.25 -7.31
CA ILE A 197 13.36 -3.64 -5.99
C ILE A 197 12.22 -3.64 -4.97
N ALA A 198 11.99 -4.78 -4.33
CA ALA A 198 11.00 -4.87 -3.27
C ALA A 198 11.52 -4.29 -1.95
N VAL A 199 10.60 -3.76 -1.15
CA VAL A 199 10.83 -3.32 0.23
C VAL A 199 9.97 -4.18 1.14
N GLU A 200 10.60 -4.86 2.11
CA GLU A 200 9.91 -5.72 3.07
C GLU A 200 10.39 -5.44 4.51
N PRO A 201 9.60 -5.77 5.54
CA PRO A 201 10.09 -5.75 6.91
C PRO A 201 11.31 -6.67 7.08
N ASP A 202 12.24 -6.29 7.95
CA ASP A 202 13.44 -7.08 8.26
C ASP A 202 13.18 -8.22 9.25
N ASP A 203 12.04 -8.20 9.94
CA ASP A 203 11.64 -9.19 10.93
C ASP A 203 10.17 -9.61 10.75
N ALA A 204 9.84 -10.81 11.20
CA ALA A 204 8.47 -11.35 11.24
C ALA A 204 7.56 -10.56 12.20
N LEU A 205 8.12 -10.06 13.31
CA LEU A 205 7.45 -9.22 14.31
C LEU A 205 7.75 -7.76 14.04
N HIS A 206 6.97 -7.13 13.18
CA HIS A 206 7.15 -5.76 12.75
C HIS A 206 5.89 -4.90 12.93
N GLY A 207 6.08 -3.58 13.06
CA GLY A 207 5.01 -2.58 13.12
C GLY A 207 4.62 -1.96 11.78
N LEU A 208 5.11 -2.49 10.66
CA LEU A 208 4.88 -1.94 9.32
C LEU A 208 3.56 -2.46 8.73
N GLU A 209 2.45 -1.91 9.20
CA GLU A 209 1.12 -2.33 8.75
C GLU A 209 0.96 -2.19 7.22
N GLY A 210 0.40 -3.23 6.60
CA GLY A 210 0.22 -3.30 5.15
C GLY A 210 1.39 -3.93 4.40
N LEU A 211 2.55 -4.12 5.03
CA LEU A 211 3.66 -4.91 4.52
C LEU A 211 3.65 -6.33 5.09
N LYS A 212 4.33 -7.24 4.41
CA LYS A 212 4.54 -8.63 4.83
C LYS A 212 6.03 -8.97 4.82
N HIS A 213 6.48 -9.66 5.85
CA HIS A 213 7.74 -10.38 5.84
C HIS A 213 7.49 -11.72 5.13
N MET A 214 7.91 -11.84 3.87
CA MET A 214 7.49 -12.94 2.98
C MET A 214 7.90 -14.31 3.50
N ALA A 215 9.06 -14.42 4.15
CA ALA A 215 9.56 -15.69 4.67
C ALA A 215 8.71 -16.29 5.81
N SER A 216 7.93 -15.47 6.53
CA SER A 216 7.11 -15.91 7.68
C SER A 216 5.60 -15.81 7.45
N SER A 217 5.17 -15.40 6.27
CA SER A 217 3.75 -15.16 5.95
C SER A 217 3.23 -16.11 4.88
N ILE A 218 1.90 -16.22 4.75
CA ILE A 218 1.30 -16.85 3.56
C ILE A 218 1.70 -15.99 2.35
N VAL A 219 2.49 -16.59 1.45
CA VAL A 219 2.95 -15.93 0.23
C VAL A 219 1.76 -15.74 -0.72
N PRO A 220 1.49 -14.51 -1.20
CA PRO A 220 0.44 -14.27 -2.18
C PRO A 220 0.74 -14.99 -3.50
N GLY A 221 -0.29 -15.60 -4.11
CA GLY A 221 -0.11 -16.31 -5.38
C GLY A 221 0.18 -15.42 -6.59
N ILE A 222 0.02 -14.10 -6.44
CA ILE A 222 0.37 -13.10 -7.46
C ILE A 222 1.79 -12.53 -7.29
N TYR A 223 2.54 -12.94 -6.25
CA TYR A 223 3.90 -12.49 -5.99
C TYR A 223 4.93 -13.48 -6.58
N HIS A 224 5.83 -12.98 -7.39
CA HIS A 224 6.86 -13.73 -8.09
C HIS A 224 8.21 -13.07 -7.83
N GLU A 225 8.93 -13.59 -6.84
CA GLU A 225 10.22 -13.01 -6.39
C GLU A 225 11.28 -13.04 -7.49
N GLU A 226 11.22 -14.03 -8.37
CA GLU A 226 12.13 -14.22 -9.49
C GLU A 226 12.05 -13.11 -10.55
N GLU A 227 10.99 -12.30 -10.54
CA GLU A 227 10.84 -11.15 -11.44
C GLU A 227 11.50 -9.87 -10.88
N LEU A 228 12.04 -9.90 -9.66
CA LEU A 228 12.64 -8.74 -8.99
C LEU A 228 14.16 -8.71 -9.18
N ASP A 229 14.73 -7.51 -9.27
CA ASP A 229 16.18 -7.31 -9.29
C ASP A 229 16.80 -7.31 -7.88
N GLY A 230 15.99 -7.21 -6.84
CA GLY A 230 16.45 -7.27 -5.45
C GLY A 230 15.37 -6.97 -4.42
N LYS A 231 15.78 -7.12 -3.14
CA LYS A 231 14.96 -6.79 -1.98
C LYS A 231 15.78 -5.97 -0.97
N ILE A 232 15.13 -5.04 -0.31
CA ILE A 232 15.72 -4.23 0.76
C ILE A 232 14.88 -4.43 2.02
N PRO A 233 15.43 -5.07 3.06
CA PRO A 233 14.79 -5.16 4.37
C PRO A 233 14.84 -3.82 5.08
N VAL A 234 13.77 -3.48 5.84
CA VAL A 234 13.64 -2.24 6.59
C VAL A 234 13.06 -2.53 7.97
N SER A 235 13.71 -1.99 9.01
CA SER A 235 13.23 -2.08 10.39
C SER A 235 12.01 -1.18 10.63
N THR A 236 11.22 -1.50 11.64
CA THR A 236 10.10 -0.65 12.09
C THR A 236 10.60 0.74 12.48
N GLU A 237 11.70 0.82 13.21
CA GLU A 237 12.31 2.06 13.72
C GLU A 237 12.77 2.97 12.60
N ASP A 238 13.43 2.43 11.58
CA ASP A 238 13.90 3.19 10.42
C ASP A 238 12.71 3.75 9.63
N ALA A 239 11.68 2.94 9.42
CA ALA A 239 10.48 3.37 8.74
C ALA A 239 9.75 4.48 9.51
N TYR A 240 9.59 4.34 10.83
CA TYR A 240 8.95 5.36 11.68
C TYR A 240 9.76 6.65 11.71
N SER A 241 11.09 6.55 11.85
CA SER A 241 11.98 7.72 11.77
C SER A 241 11.79 8.48 10.46
N MET A 242 11.61 7.76 9.36
CA MET A 242 11.41 8.36 8.05
C MET A 242 10.03 9.01 7.89
N VAL A 243 8.98 8.43 8.49
CA VAL A 243 7.65 9.09 8.55
C VAL A 243 7.73 10.42 9.28
N TYR A 244 8.46 10.48 10.40
CA TYR A 244 8.64 11.74 11.14
C TYR A 244 9.40 12.78 10.32
N ARG A 245 10.47 12.39 9.64
CA ARG A 245 11.22 13.29 8.75
C ARG A 245 10.36 13.80 7.62
N LEU A 246 9.57 12.94 6.96
CA LEU A 246 8.64 13.34 5.90
C LEU A 246 7.63 14.37 6.38
N SER A 247 7.05 14.17 7.57
CA SER A 247 6.08 15.13 8.11
C SER A 247 6.71 16.48 8.46
N GLN A 248 7.93 16.52 8.99
CA GLN A 248 8.59 17.72 9.48
C GLN A 248 9.41 18.45 8.41
N GLU A 249 10.09 17.71 7.54
CA GLU A 249 11.02 18.27 6.56
C GLU A 249 10.35 18.49 5.19
N GLU A 250 9.44 17.57 4.75
CA GLU A 250 8.74 17.66 3.45
C GLU A 250 7.29 18.14 3.57
N GLY A 251 6.71 18.17 4.78
CA GLY A 251 5.31 18.52 5.00
C GLY A 251 4.33 17.44 4.50
N VAL A 252 4.78 16.18 4.39
CA VAL A 252 3.97 15.07 3.87
C VAL A 252 3.69 14.08 5.00
N LEU A 253 2.45 14.00 5.43
CA LEU A 253 1.98 13.07 6.45
C LEU A 253 1.62 11.73 5.80
N VAL A 254 2.34 10.67 6.09
CA VAL A 254 2.22 9.36 5.43
C VAL A 254 2.13 8.19 6.42
N GLY A 255 1.68 7.02 5.93
CA GLY A 255 1.72 5.78 6.70
C GLY A 255 3.13 5.16 6.78
N GLN A 256 3.30 4.17 7.68
CA GLN A 256 4.61 3.55 7.96
C GLN A 256 5.22 2.85 6.73
N SER A 257 4.41 2.29 5.84
CA SER A 257 4.89 1.67 4.60
C SER A 257 5.55 2.68 3.65
N SER A 258 5.12 3.94 3.67
CA SER A 258 5.77 5.03 2.92
C SER A 258 7.13 5.37 3.51
N GLY A 259 7.23 5.39 4.85
CA GLY A 259 8.50 5.57 5.54
C GLY A 259 9.51 4.48 5.19
N ALA A 260 9.08 3.21 5.21
CA ALA A 260 9.92 2.09 4.80
C ALA A 260 10.38 2.22 3.35
N ALA A 261 9.47 2.58 2.45
CA ALA A 261 9.75 2.74 1.02
C ALA A 261 10.78 3.88 0.77
N LEU A 262 10.64 5.01 1.45
CA LEU A 262 11.60 6.11 1.33
C LEU A 262 12.95 5.78 1.97
N PHE A 263 12.99 5.11 3.12
CA PHE A 263 14.23 4.66 3.74
C PHE A 263 15.04 3.77 2.79
N ALA A 264 14.39 2.80 2.17
CA ALA A 264 15.02 1.94 1.17
C ALA A 264 15.52 2.74 -0.06
N ALA A 265 14.70 3.69 -0.56
CA ALA A 265 15.07 4.55 -1.67
C ALA A 265 16.31 5.43 -1.35
N LEU A 266 16.40 6.01 -0.14
CA LEU A 266 17.56 6.78 0.31
C LEU A 266 18.81 5.92 0.44
N ASN A 267 18.67 4.69 0.96
CA ASN A 267 19.79 3.76 1.07
C ASN A 267 20.35 3.34 -0.30
N LEU A 268 19.47 3.16 -1.29
CA LEU A 268 19.88 2.93 -2.67
C LEU A 268 20.54 4.19 -3.27
N ALA A 269 19.92 5.35 -3.09
CA ALA A 269 20.40 6.62 -3.63
C ALA A 269 21.82 6.97 -3.20
N ARG A 270 22.22 6.64 -1.96
CA ARG A 270 23.59 6.83 -1.46
C ARG A 270 24.64 5.95 -2.13
N LYS A 271 24.22 4.85 -2.76
CA LYS A 271 25.10 3.87 -3.42
C LYS A 271 25.31 4.14 -4.90
N ILE A 272 24.49 4.99 -5.50
CA ILE A 272 24.55 5.32 -6.94
C ILE A 272 25.02 6.75 -7.16
N ARG A 273 25.57 7.04 -8.34
CA ARG A 273 26.04 8.38 -8.72
C ARG A 273 25.10 9.11 -9.67
N SER A 274 24.14 8.41 -10.26
CA SER A 274 23.10 8.99 -11.13
C SER A 274 21.93 8.03 -11.19
N GLY A 275 20.72 8.58 -11.31
CA GLY A 275 19.50 7.79 -11.48
C GLY A 275 18.26 8.53 -11.02
N THR A 276 17.13 8.11 -11.55
CA THR A 276 15.80 8.53 -11.13
C THR A 276 15.13 7.35 -10.42
N ILE A 277 14.97 7.49 -9.13
CA ILE A 277 14.35 6.51 -8.26
C ILE A 277 12.89 6.91 -8.05
N VAL A 278 11.97 6.00 -8.27
CA VAL A 278 10.55 6.20 -7.93
C VAL A 278 10.13 5.19 -6.89
N THR A 279 9.47 5.67 -5.85
CA THR A 279 8.85 4.82 -4.83
C THR A 279 7.36 5.13 -4.68
N ILE A 280 6.63 4.25 -3.98
CA ILE A 280 5.19 4.42 -3.72
C ILE A 280 4.99 4.88 -2.28
N PHE A 281 4.17 5.92 -2.09
CA PHE A 281 3.56 6.26 -0.81
C PHE A 281 2.11 5.78 -0.83
N PRO A 282 1.83 4.59 -0.27
CA PRO A 282 0.56 3.89 -0.48
C PRO A 282 -0.65 4.61 0.08
N ASP A 283 -0.49 5.38 1.16
CA ASP A 283 -1.55 6.15 1.82
C ASP A 283 -1.00 7.31 2.65
N PHE A 284 -1.91 8.12 3.18
CA PHE A 284 -1.59 9.19 4.13
C PHE A 284 -1.64 8.74 5.58
N GLY A 285 -1.02 9.52 6.47
CA GLY A 285 -0.83 9.19 7.88
C GLY A 285 -2.05 9.42 8.78
N ASP A 286 -3.10 10.07 8.27
CA ASP A 286 -4.36 10.32 8.99
C ASP A 286 -5.04 9.04 9.51
N LYS A 287 -4.85 7.93 8.83
CA LYS A 287 -5.38 6.60 9.21
C LYS A 287 -4.64 5.91 10.36
N TYR A 288 -3.57 6.52 10.86
CA TYR A 288 -2.64 5.92 11.84
C TYR A 288 -2.44 6.78 13.09
N LEU A 289 -3.22 7.85 13.28
CA LEU A 289 -3.04 8.81 14.37
C LEU A 289 -3.22 8.17 15.76
N SER A 290 -4.06 7.14 15.86
CA SER A 290 -4.27 6.37 17.11
C SER A 290 -3.28 5.22 17.31
N THR A 291 -2.35 4.98 16.38
CA THR A 291 -1.41 3.86 16.44
C THR A 291 -0.10 4.21 17.15
N ASN A 292 0.71 3.19 17.43
CA ASN A 292 2.03 3.35 18.06
C ASN A 292 3.03 4.13 17.17
N LEU A 293 2.73 4.37 15.90
CA LEU A 293 3.56 5.20 15.03
C LEU A 293 3.93 6.54 15.68
N TRP A 294 3.02 7.15 16.46
CA TRP A 294 3.19 8.48 17.03
C TRP A 294 3.54 8.50 18.52
N VAL A 295 3.61 7.35 19.21
CA VAL A 295 3.87 7.29 20.67
C VAL A 295 5.28 7.77 21.00
N GLY A 296 6.31 7.32 20.29
CA GLY A 296 7.70 7.74 20.53
C GLY A 296 8.04 9.16 20.03
N TRP A 297 7.16 9.77 19.24
CA TRP A 297 7.36 11.11 18.69
C TRP A 297 7.10 12.20 19.74
N ARG A 298 6.09 12.03 20.60
CA ARG A 298 5.76 12.99 21.67
C ARG A 298 6.91 13.16 22.67
N ASP A 299 7.59 12.08 23.02
CA ASP A 299 8.70 12.09 23.97
C ASP A 299 9.96 12.75 23.39
N ARG A 300 10.19 12.65 22.08
CA ARG A 300 11.32 13.33 21.39
C ARG A 300 11.09 14.83 21.21
N MET A 301 9.84 15.28 21.10
CA MET A 301 9.49 16.71 21.03
C MET A 301 9.72 17.44 22.36
N THR A 302 9.69 16.73 23.49
CA THR A 302 10.00 17.30 24.81
C THR A 302 11.49 17.41 25.10
N VAL A 303 12.37 16.71 24.36
CA VAL A 303 13.83 16.71 24.54
C VAL A 303 14.54 17.72 23.60
N GLY A 304 13.91 18.12 22.49
CA GLY A 304 14.40 19.17 21.62
C GLY A 304 13.69 20.50 21.91
N ASN A 305 14.41 21.50 22.44
CA ASN A 305 13.94 22.86 22.69
C ASN A 305 13.41 23.57 21.43
N ILE A 306 12.25 23.19 20.93
CA ILE A 306 11.52 23.96 19.95
C ILE A 306 10.29 24.53 20.68
N LYS A 307 10.44 25.75 21.23
CA LYS A 307 9.31 26.56 21.65
C LYS A 307 8.59 27.04 20.39
N PHE A 308 7.45 26.44 20.05
CA PHE A 308 6.48 27.10 19.20
C PHE A 308 5.77 28.16 20.04
N SER A 309 6.06 29.44 19.82
CA SER A 309 5.18 30.54 20.22
C SER A 309 4.05 30.58 19.19
N ILE A 310 2.83 30.32 19.67
CA ILE A 310 1.56 30.54 18.96
C ILE A 310 1.34 32.04 18.78
#